data_c3ca129b51325d14bc512fe98078bbcd
#
_entry.id   c3ca129b51325d14bc512fe98078bbcd
#
_cell.length_a   1.000
_cell.length_b   1.000
_cell.length_c   1.000
_cell.angle_alpha   90.00
_cell.angle_beta   90.00
_cell.angle_gamma   90.00
#
_symmetry.space_group_name_H-M   'P 1'
#
loop_
_entity.id
_entity.type
_entity.pdbx_description
1 polymer ?
#
loop_
_entity_poly.entity_id
_entity_poly.type
_entity_poly.pdbx_seq_one_letter_code
_entity_poly.pdbx_strand_id
1 'polypeptide(L)'
;FGIKPKRPSSEYGYFFTKRIKNKINKVSKFIEKPNISKAKKVIKKNGYWNSGMFLLRKDSIINNFKKFQPITYKYCLQSINKSKYRNNVYYLNKSTFNRCVEKSFDYAILEKSKDINAIKLDIPWSDLGNWSEISRIFHKNKLKYFNKKNVFHRPWGSYTNLFKGRNFLVKELKVKTNGILSLQ
;
A
#
# COMPACT_ATOMS: atom_id res chain seq x y z
N PHE A 1 -4.85 10.96 -1.70
CA PHE A 1 -3.99 12.02 -1.16
C PHE A 1 -2.62 11.93 -1.79
N GLY A 2 -1.96 13.09 -2.05
CA GLY A 2 -0.67 13.18 -2.71
C GLY A 2 0.43 13.74 -1.83
N ILE A 3 1.59 13.11 -1.90
CA ILE A 3 2.78 13.48 -1.15
C ILE A 3 3.84 14.04 -2.09
N LYS A 4 4.50 15.13 -1.68
CA LYS A 4 5.61 15.66 -2.47
C LYS A 4 6.79 14.69 -2.44
N PRO A 5 7.25 14.18 -3.60
CA PRO A 5 8.35 13.23 -3.66
C PRO A 5 9.66 13.85 -3.18
N LYS A 6 10.38 13.15 -2.32
CA LYS A 6 11.73 13.55 -1.87
C LYS A 6 12.84 12.83 -2.65
N ARG A 7 12.52 11.75 -3.35
CA ARG A 7 13.41 10.92 -4.16
C ARG A 7 12.63 10.19 -5.24
N PRO A 8 13.24 9.74 -6.33
CA PRO A 8 12.59 8.83 -7.26
C PRO A 8 12.44 7.45 -6.64
N SER A 9 11.29 6.83 -6.86
CA SER A 9 10.99 5.45 -6.43
C SER A 9 10.20 4.74 -7.52
N SER A 10 10.47 3.47 -7.72
CA SER A 10 9.66 2.58 -8.58
C SER A 10 8.59 1.82 -7.81
N GLU A 11 8.50 2.02 -6.49
CA GLU A 11 7.57 1.32 -5.62
C GLU A 11 6.22 2.04 -5.49
N TYR A 12 6.18 3.33 -5.85
CA TYR A 12 4.99 4.16 -5.68
C TYR A 12 4.33 4.53 -7.00
N GLY A 13 3.01 4.70 -6.97
CA GLY A 13 2.28 5.40 -8.00
C GLY A 13 2.55 6.91 -7.97
N TYR A 14 2.43 7.55 -9.12
CA TYR A 14 2.61 8.99 -9.29
C TYR A 14 1.41 9.59 -10.00
N PHE A 15 1.15 10.86 -9.74
CA PHE A 15 0.16 11.59 -10.51
C PHE A 15 0.53 13.05 -10.71
N PHE A 16 -0.02 13.64 -11.76
CA PHE A 16 -0.01 15.06 -12.03
C PHE A 16 -1.34 15.69 -11.72
N THR A 17 -1.34 16.95 -11.35
CA THR A 17 -2.55 17.68 -11.04
C THR A 17 -2.67 18.96 -11.83
N LYS A 18 -3.93 19.33 -12.16
CA LYS A 18 -4.32 20.68 -12.53
C LYS A 18 -5.07 21.31 -11.38
N ARG A 19 -4.73 22.53 -10.99
CA ARG A 19 -5.42 23.27 -9.93
C ARG A 19 -6.85 23.56 -10.37
N ILE A 20 -7.82 23.28 -9.49
CA ILE A 20 -9.20 23.64 -9.74
C ILE A 20 -9.58 24.82 -8.83
N LYS A 21 -9.72 24.60 -7.53
CA LYS A 21 -10.15 25.60 -6.56
C LYS A 21 -9.69 25.19 -5.15
N ASN A 22 -9.29 26.15 -4.33
CA ASN A 22 -8.84 25.93 -2.95
C ASN A 22 -7.72 24.88 -2.86
N LYS A 23 -7.87 23.88 -1.96
CA LYS A 23 -6.91 22.78 -1.74
C LYS A 23 -7.14 21.56 -2.64
N ILE A 24 -8.23 21.54 -3.44
CA ILE A 24 -8.60 20.43 -4.30
C ILE A 24 -8.00 20.62 -5.68
N ASN A 25 -7.38 19.58 -6.22
CA ASN A 25 -6.77 19.57 -7.53
C ASN A 25 -7.30 18.39 -8.34
N LYS A 26 -7.58 18.58 -9.62
CA LYS A 26 -7.95 17.49 -10.53
C LYS A 26 -6.71 16.69 -10.90
N VAL A 27 -6.78 15.36 -10.79
CA VAL A 27 -5.73 14.49 -11.33
C VAL A 27 -5.82 14.50 -12.85
N SER A 28 -4.73 14.90 -13.52
CA SER A 28 -4.66 14.95 -14.97
C SER A 28 -4.06 13.69 -15.58
N LYS A 29 -3.20 13.01 -14.84
CA LYS A 29 -2.55 11.76 -15.26
C LYS A 29 -2.12 10.98 -14.03
N PHE A 30 -2.36 9.67 -14.04
CA PHE A 30 -1.86 8.71 -13.05
C PHE A 30 -0.88 7.75 -13.72
N ILE A 31 0.15 7.32 -12.99
CA ILE A 31 1.19 6.40 -13.48
C ILE A 31 1.57 5.49 -12.33
N GLU A 32 1.23 4.23 -12.41
CA GLU A 32 1.57 3.24 -11.39
C GLU A 32 2.99 2.72 -11.58
N LYS A 33 3.76 2.73 -10.51
CA LYS A 33 5.11 2.14 -10.37
C LYS A 33 6.02 2.34 -11.59
N PRO A 34 6.32 3.59 -11.99
CA PRO A 34 7.21 3.84 -13.12
C PRO A 34 8.62 3.37 -12.81
N ASN A 35 9.42 3.07 -13.82
CA ASN A 35 10.86 2.87 -13.62
C ASN A 35 11.53 4.16 -13.12
N ILE A 36 12.73 4.03 -12.55
CA ILE A 36 13.46 5.15 -11.92
C ILE A 36 13.68 6.32 -12.87
N SER A 37 14.01 6.07 -14.15
CA SER A 37 14.20 7.12 -15.15
C SER A 37 12.91 7.93 -15.35
N LYS A 38 11.77 7.25 -15.51
CA LYS A 38 10.46 7.89 -15.65
C LYS A 38 10.04 8.61 -14.36
N ALA A 39 10.32 8.03 -13.19
CA ALA A 39 10.06 8.65 -11.89
C ALA A 39 10.83 9.97 -11.73
N LYS A 40 12.11 10.04 -12.13
CA LYS A 40 12.91 11.28 -12.16
C LYS A 40 12.25 12.34 -13.03
N LYS A 41 11.76 11.97 -14.24
CA LYS A 41 11.06 12.90 -15.14
C LYS A 41 9.74 13.39 -14.55
N VAL A 42 9.00 12.53 -13.85
CA VAL A 42 7.74 12.91 -13.19
C VAL A 42 8.00 13.92 -12.07
N ILE A 43 9.02 13.70 -11.25
CA ILE A 43 9.39 14.63 -10.17
C ILE A 43 9.80 16.00 -10.73
N LYS A 44 10.64 16.03 -11.78
CA LYS A 44 11.03 17.28 -12.45
C LYS A 44 9.83 18.09 -12.98
N LYS A 45 8.71 17.39 -13.31
CA LYS A 45 7.45 18.01 -13.76
C LYS A 45 6.45 18.23 -12.62
N ASN A 46 6.92 18.31 -11.38
CA ASN A 46 6.08 18.51 -10.18
C ASN A 46 4.97 17.46 -9.99
N GLY A 47 5.24 16.20 -10.33
CA GLY A 47 4.38 15.08 -10.00
C GLY A 47 4.41 14.76 -8.50
N TYR A 48 3.35 14.13 -8.00
CA TYR A 48 3.17 13.73 -6.60
C TYR A 48 3.17 12.21 -6.49
N TRP A 49 3.64 11.68 -5.36
CA TRP A 49 3.40 10.29 -4.99
C TRP A 49 1.94 10.05 -4.64
N ASN A 50 1.39 8.94 -5.06
CA ASN A 50 0.16 8.39 -4.50
C ASN A 50 0.48 7.80 -3.12
N SER A 51 -0.21 8.32 -2.09
CA SER A 51 -0.01 7.83 -0.72
C SER A 51 -0.73 6.51 -0.43
N GLY A 52 -1.58 6.03 -1.34
CA GLY A 52 -2.47 4.89 -1.09
C GLY A 52 -3.64 5.20 -0.15
N MET A 53 -3.76 6.43 0.33
CA MET A 53 -4.89 6.87 1.15
C MET A 53 -5.97 7.50 0.27
N PHE A 54 -7.21 7.01 0.40
CA PHE A 54 -8.35 7.45 -0.41
C PHE A 54 -9.54 7.82 0.48
N LEU A 55 -10.26 8.86 0.08
CA LEU A 55 -11.61 9.16 0.57
C LEU A 55 -12.56 8.94 -0.59
N LEU A 56 -13.46 7.98 -0.47
CA LEU A 56 -14.31 7.52 -1.55
C LEU A 56 -15.77 7.55 -1.13
N ARG A 57 -16.63 8.03 -2.03
CA ARG A 57 -18.08 7.81 -1.89
C ARG A 57 -18.42 6.40 -2.37
N LYS A 58 -19.22 5.68 -1.60
CA LYS A 58 -19.69 4.32 -1.91
C LYS A 58 -20.18 4.19 -3.36
N ASP A 59 -21.07 5.08 -3.79
CA ASP A 59 -21.65 5.00 -5.12
C ASP A 59 -20.63 5.25 -6.22
N SER A 60 -19.70 6.18 -6.00
CA SER A 60 -18.61 6.45 -6.96
C SER A 60 -17.74 5.23 -7.17
N ILE A 61 -17.33 4.54 -6.09
CA ILE A 61 -16.46 3.36 -6.23
C ILE A 61 -17.20 2.21 -6.91
N ILE A 62 -18.47 1.97 -6.56
CA ILE A 62 -19.30 0.93 -7.18
C ILE A 62 -19.45 1.21 -8.68
N ASN A 63 -19.77 2.44 -9.07
CA ASN A 63 -19.94 2.82 -10.48
C ASN A 63 -18.62 2.69 -11.27
N ASN A 64 -17.49 3.02 -10.67
CA ASN A 64 -16.19 2.82 -11.30
C ASN A 64 -15.88 1.32 -11.50
N PHE A 65 -16.18 0.46 -10.52
CA PHE A 65 -16.02 -0.99 -10.70
C PHE A 65 -16.95 -1.56 -11.77
N LYS A 66 -18.21 -1.15 -11.80
CA LYS A 66 -19.14 -1.52 -12.87
C LYS A 66 -18.60 -1.14 -14.26
N LYS A 67 -18.03 0.05 -14.37
CA LYS A 67 -17.53 0.61 -15.64
C LYS A 67 -16.22 -0.02 -16.08
N PHE A 68 -15.23 -0.14 -15.19
CA PHE A 68 -13.87 -0.49 -15.56
C PHE A 68 -13.48 -1.94 -15.23
N GLN A 69 -14.23 -2.60 -14.34
CA GLN A 69 -13.98 -3.96 -13.87
C GLN A 69 -15.29 -4.76 -13.73
N PRO A 70 -16.13 -4.84 -14.79
CA PRO A 70 -17.46 -5.45 -14.70
C PRO A 70 -17.43 -6.92 -14.27
N ILE A 71 -16.40 -7.67 -14.67
CA ILE A 71 -16.20 -9.07 -14.30
C ILE A 71 -15.95 -9.18 -12.78
N THR A 72 -14.99 -8.42 -12.26
CA THR A 72 -14.70 -8.40 -10.83
C THR A 72 -15.91 -7.95 -10.02
N TYR A 73 -16.61 -6.90 -10.44
CA TYR A 73 -17.84 -6.44 -9.81
C TYR A 73 -18.90 -7.54 -9.73
N LYS A 74 -19.18 -8.23 -10.84
CA LYS A 74 -20.14 -9.35 -10.92
C LYS A 74 -19.79 -10.45 -9.92
N TYR A 75 -18.55 -10.92 -9.93
CA TYR A 75 -18.15 -12.05 -9.07
C TYR A 75 -18.00 -11.66 -7.60
N CYS A 76 -17.62 -10.43 -7.28
CA CYS A 76 -17.68 -9.92 -5.91
C CYS A 76 -19.10 -9.95 -5.35
N LEU A 77 -20.10 -9.46 -6.11
CA LEU A 77 -21.51 -9.51 -5.72
C LEU A 77 -22.00 -10.95 -5.54
N GLN A 78 -21.70 -11.83 -6.50
CA GLN A 78 -22.09 -13.23 -6.39
C GLN A 78 -21.44 -13.92 -5.17
N SER A 79 -20.19 -13.59 -4.88
CA SER A 79 -19.47 -14.14 -3.73
C SER A 79 -20.10 -13.71 -2.41
N ILE A 80 -20.49 -12.44 -2.29
CA ILE A 80 -21.17 -11.91 -1.10
C ILE A 80 -22.58 -12.49 -0.95
N ASN A 81 -23.34 -12.56 -2.02
CA ASN A 81 -24.71 -13.12 -2.00
C ASN A 81 -24.71 -14.62 -1.61
N LYS A 82 -23.64 -15.34 -1.90
CA LYS A 82 -23.42 -16.74 -1.51
C LYS A 82 -22.60 -16.90 -0.23
N SER A 83 -22.32 -15.81 0.48
CA SER A 83 -21.55 -15.86 1.71
C SER A 83 -22.32 -16.48 2.87
N LYS A 84 -21.59 -17.04 3.82
CA LYS A 84 -22.14 -17.48 5.12
C LYS A 84 -21.79 -16.45 6.17
N TYR A 85 -22.76 -16.02 6.96
CA TYR A 85 -22.53 -15.11 8.09
C TYR A 85 -22.51 -15.89 9.39
N ARG A 86 -21.40 -15.83 10.13
CA ARG A 86 -21.23 -16.47 11.44
C ARG A 86 -20.30 -15.62 12.31
N ASN A 87 -20.62 -15.50 13.60
CA ASN A 87 -19.80 -14.79 14.59
C ASN A 87 -19.36 -13.39 14.13
N ASN A 88 -20.26 -12.60 13.58
CA ASN A 88 -20.02 -11.26 13.04
C ASN A 88 -19.01 -11.21 11.86
N VAL A 89 -18.76 -12.34 11.18
CA VAL A 89 -17.87 -12.46 10.02
C VAL A 89 -18.62 -12.98 8.81
N TYR A 90 -18.43 -12.35 7.65
CA TYR A 90 -18.88 -12.86 6.37
C TYR A 90 -17.81 -13.77 5.74
N TYR A 91 -18.14 -15.02 5.56
CA TYR A 91 -17.29 -16.00 4.85
C TYR A 91 -17.69 -16.00 3.37
N LEU A 92 -16.93 -15.33 2.54
CA LEU A 92 -17.19 -15.22 1.11
C LEU A 92 -17.18 -16.59 0.42
N ASN A 93 -18.01 -16.75 -0.60
CA ASN A 93 -17.97 -17.97 -1.42
C ASN A 93 -16.69 -18.01 -2.24
N LYS A 94 -15.76 -18.90 -1.89
CA LYS A 94 -14.43 -19.01 -2.47
C LYS A 94 -14.44 -19.26 -3.97
N SER A 95 -15.30 -20.16 -4.46
CA SER A 95 -15.34 -20.55 -5.86
C SER A 95 -15.76 -19.38 -6.79
N THR A 96 -16.67 -18.53 -6.32
CA THR A 96 -17.04 -17.31 -7.05
C THR A 96 -16.03 -16.19 -6.87
N PHE A 97 -15.45 -16.01 -5.68
CA PHE A 97 -14.43 -14.99 -5.43
C PHE A 97 -13.17 -15.21 -6.26
N ASN A 98 -12.73 -16.45 -6.41
CA ASN A 98 -11.55 -16.80 -7.23
C ASN A 98 -11.72 -16.51 -8.74
N ARG A 99 -12.94 -16.15 -9.18
CA ARG A 99 -13.20 -15.71 -10.56
C ARG A 99 -13.01 -14.19 -10.74
N CYS A 100 -12.76 -13.45 -9.67
CA CYS A 100 -12.38 -12.04 -9.76
C CYS A 100 -11.02 -11.91 -10.46
N VAL A 101 -10.88 -10.87 -11.28
CA VAL A 101 -9.59 -10.55 -11.87
C VAL A 101 -8.67 -9.99 -10.78
N GLU A 102 -7.52 -10.64 -10.58
CA GLU A 102 -6.50 -10.16 -9.65
C GLU A 102 -5.82 -8.91 -10.22
N LYS A 103 -6.14 -7.76 -9.65
CA LYS A 103 -5.62 -6.47 -10.10
C LYS A 103 -5.68 -5.45 -8.97
N SER A 104 -4.60 -4.69 -8.75
CA SER A 104 -4.62 -3.62 -7.76
C SER A 104 -5.63 -2.53 -8.13
N PHE A 105 -6.13 -1.82 -7.12
CA PHE A 105 -7.06 -0.72 -7.29
C PHE A 105 -6.50 0.39 -8.20
N ASP A 106 -5.19 0.62 -8.12
CA ASP A 106 -4.49 1.61 -8.93
C ASP A 106 -4.59 1.31 -10.42
N TYR A 107 -4.27 0.07 -10.83
CA TYR A 107 -4.43 -0.39 -12.22
C TYR A 107 -5.88 -0.61 -12.64
N ALA A 108 -6.71 -1.04 -11.69
CA ALA A 108 -8.10 -1.36 -11.99
C ALA A 108 -8.93 -0.11 -12.26
N ILE A 109 -8.71 0.95 -11.47
CA ILE A 109 -9.56 2.14 -11.41
C ILE A 109 -8.78 3.43 -11.66
N LEU A 110 -7.69 3.69 -10.88
CA LEU A 110 -7.05 5.02 -10.89
C LEU A 110 -6.42 5.39 -12.23
N GLU A 111 -5.78 4.46 -12.93
CA GLU A 111 -5.22 4.73 -14.26
C GLU A 111 -6.28 4.98 -15.33
N LYS A 112 -7.50 4.49 -15.12
CA LYS A 112 -8.59 4.56 -16.09
C LYS A 112 -9.56 5.69 -15.82
N SER A 113 -9.73 6.08 -14.56
CA SER A 113 -10.69 7.10 -14.15
C SER A 113 -10.20 8.49 -14.49
N LYS A 114 -11.05 9.28 -15.14
CA LYS A 114 -10.81 10.71 -15.40
C LYS A 114 -11.40 11.61 -14.32
N ASP A 115 -12.09 11.03 -13.33
CA ASP A 115 -12.78 11.79 -12.29
C ASP A 115 -12.18 11.53 -10.92
N ILE A 116 -10.88 11.87 -10.79
CA ILE A 116 -10.12 11.76 -9.57
C ILE A 116 -9.67 13.15 -9.15
N ASN A 117 -9.95 13.50 -7.90
CA ASN A 117 -9.43 14.69 -7.27
C ASN A 117 -8.30 14.34 -6.31
N ALA A 118 -7.38 15.26 -6.08
CA ALA A 118 -6.27 15.07 -5.17
C ALA A 118 -6.15 16.25 -4.19
N ILE A 119 -5.85 15.91 -2.94
CA ILE A 119 -5.41 16.85 -1.91
C ILE A 119 -3.94 16.58 -1.67
N LYS A 120 -3.13 17.65 -1.76
CA LYS A 120 -1.69 17.60 -1.51
C LYS A 120 -1.46 17.72 -0.01
N LEU A 121 -0.68 16.78 0.53
CA LEU A 121 -0.28 16.79 1.94
C LEU A 121 1.20 17.17 2.03
N ASP A 122 1.51 18.13 2.88
CA ASP A 122 2.88 18.52 3.21
C ASP A 122 3.24 17.96 4.60
N ILE A 123 3.34 16.65 4.67
CA ILE A 123 3.66 15.90 5.87
C ILE A 123 4.81 14.93 5.62
N PRO A 124 5.60 14.56 6.63
CA PRO A 124 6.48 13.40 6.55
C PRO A 124 5.63 12.14 6.32
N TRP A 125 5.95 11.40 5.26
CA TRP A 125 5.21 10.20 4.90
C TRP A 125 6.14 9.10 4.39
N SER A 126 5.79 7.87 4.71
CA SER A 126 6.32 6.64 4.15
C SER A 126 5.26 5.55 4.26
N ASP A 127 5.21 4.66 3.28
CA ASP A 127 4.32 3.49 3.29
C ASP A 127 4.82 2.37 4.21
N LEU A 128 6.08 2.48 4.71
CA LEU A 128 6.75 1.43 5.50
C LEU A 128 6.76 0.05 4.82
N GLY A 129 6.65 0.03 3.48
CA GLY A 129 6.47 -1.18 2.69
C GLY A 129 7.69 -2.11 2.64
N ASN A 130 8.86 -1.62 3.05
CA ASN A 130 10.08 -2.43 3.09
C ASN A 130 11.02 -2.02 4.23
N TRP A 131 11.94 -2.92 4.58
CA TRP A 131 12.89 -2.74 5.68
C TRP A 131 13.84 -1.56 5.49
N SER A 132 14.19 -1.22 4.26
CA SER A 132 15.06 -0.08 3.97
C SER A 132 14.38 1.26 4.29
N GLU A 133 13.08 1.38 4.02
CA GLU A 133 12.29 2.56 4.42
C GLU A 133 12.15 2.67 5.93
N ILE A 134 11.85 1.55 6.58
CA ILE A 134 11.79 1.46 8.04
C ILE A 134 13.13 1.89 8.64
N SER A 135 14.24 1.30 8.18
CA SER A 135 15.60 1.64 8.64
C SER A 135 15.91 3.14 8.44
N ARG A 136 15.57 3.69 7.27
CA ARG A 136 15.80 5.10 6.96
C ARG A 136 15.08 6.06 7.92
N ILE A 137 13.84 5.73 8.29
CA ILE A 137 13.06 6.56 9.22
C ILE A 137 13.62 6.45 10.63
N PHE A 138 13.99 5.25 11.05
CA PHE A 138 14.56 5.02 12.38
C PHE A 138 15.92 5.68 12.54
N HIS A 139 16.79 5.60 11.54
CA HIS A 139 18.09 6.31 11.56
C HIS A 139 17.90 7.82 11.71
N LYS A 140 16.97 8.39 10.96
CA LYS A 140 16.68 9.83 11.02
C LYS A 140 16.14 10.28 12.38
N ASN A 141 15.37 9.43 13.05
CA ASN A 141 14.73 9.76 14.33
C ASN A 141 15.53 9.36 15.57
N LYS A 142 16.80 8.97 15.41
CA LYS A 142 17.67 8.49 16.53
C LYS A 142 17.01 7.43 17.40
N LEU A 143 16.14 6.59 16.85
CA LEU A 143 15.58 5.49 17.58
C LEU A 143 16.69 4.49 17.90
N LYS A 144 16.86 4.15 19.18
CA LYS A 144 17.94 3.29 19.66
C LYS A 144 17.89 1.92 18.95
N TYR A 145 18.90 1.64 18.15
CA TYR A 145 19.17 0.27 17.71
C TYR A 145 19.58 -0.56 18.92
N PHE A 146 18.99 -1.73 19.06
CA PHE A 146 19.61 -2.74 19.90
C PHE A 146 20.91 -3.15 19.22
N ASN A 147 22.04 -2.99 19.93
CA ASN A 147 23.34 -3.43 19.46
C ASN A 147 23.23 -4.86 18.91
N LYS A 148 23.93 -5.14 17.80
CA LYS A 148 24.01 -6.46 17.12
C LYS A 148 24.38 -7.65 18.05
N LYS A 149 24.74 -7.40 19.31
CA LYS A 149 25.16 -8.40 20.28
C LYS A 149 24.04 -9.29 20.85
N ASN A 150 22.77 -8.95 20.68
CA ASN A 150 21.67 -9.74 21.26
C ASN A 150 21.03 -10.66 20.21
N VAL A 151 21.77 -11.68 19.80
CA VAL A 151 21.25 -12.79 19.00
C VAL A 151 20.74 -13.87 19.95
N PHE A 152 19.47 -14.20 19.85
CA PHE A 152 18.84 -15.25 20.66
C PHE A 152 18.69 -16.51 19.81
N HIS A 153 19.33 -17.61 20.23
CA HIS A 153 19.23 -18.89 19.54
C HIS A 153 17.99 -19.67 19.97
N ARG A 154 17.36 -20.35 19.03
CA ARG A 154 16.19 -21.18 19.20
C ARG A 154 16.33 -22.48 18.41
N PRO A 155 15.58 -23.55 18.69
CA PRO A 155 15.64 -24.80 17.93
C PRO A 155 15.46 -24.59 16.42
N TRP A 156 14.55 -23.69 16.02
CA TRP A 156 14.25 -23.34 14.65
C TRP A 156 15.23 -22.39 13.98
N GLY A 157 16.16 -21.76 14.72
CA GLY A 157 17.10 -20.79 14.17
C GLY A 157 17.55 -19.76 15.19
N SER A 158 17.50 -18.49 14.84
CA SER A 158 17.86 -17.39 15.75
C SER A 158 17.03 -16.15 15.47
N TYR A 159 16.95 -15.26 16.43
CA TYR A 159 16.41 -13.92 16.19
C TYR A 159 17.27 -12.84 16.83
N THR A 160 17.22 -11.66 16.23
CA THR A 160 17.86 -10.44 16.74
C THR A 160 16.80 -9.38 16.93
N ASN A 161 16.74 -8.76 18.09
CA ASN A 161 15.89 -7.60 18.29
C ASN A 161 16.50 -6.41 17.56
N LEU A 162 15.83 -5.90 16.53
CA LEU A 162 16.30 -4.78 15.74
C LEU A 162 15.98 -3.44 16.40
N PHE A 163 14.77 -3.30 16.93
CA PHE A 163 14.35 -2.13 17.68
C PHE A 163 13.07 -2.35 18.46
N LYS A 164 12.88 -1.56 19.53
CA LYS A 164 11.73 -1.58 20.41
C LYS A 164 11.12 -0.18 20.48
N GLY A 165 9.85 -0.05 20.17
CA GLY A 165 9.03 1.13 20.43
C GLY A 165 8.21 0.98 21.72
N ARG A 166 7.36 1.96 22.02
CA ARG A 166 6.54 1.95 23.24
C ARG A 166 5.62 0.73 23.30
N ASN A 167 5.00 0.35 22.17
CA ASN A 167 4.00 -0.73 22.06
C ASN A 167 4.33 -1.75 20.98
N PHE A 168 5.59 -1.82 20.49
CA PHE A 168 5.99 -2.77 19.46
C PHE A 168 7.46 -3.16 19.57
N LEU A 169 7.79 -4.34 19.05
CA LEU A 169 9.16 -4.89 18.96
C LEU A 169 9.36 -5.46 17.55
N VAL A 170 10.42 -5.04 16.88
CA VAL A 170 10.82 -5.59 15.59
C VAL A 170 12.01 -6.51 15.75
N LYS A 171 11.88 -7.71 15.19
CA LYS A 171 12.89 -8.76 15.24
C LYS A 171 13.29 -9.19 13.82
N GLU A 172 14.57 -9.44 13.61
CA GLU A 172 15.06 -10.20 12.48
C GLU A 172 15.05 -11.68 12.86
N LEU A 173 14.38 -12.52 12.07
CA LEU A 173 14.35 -13.96 12.28
C LEU A 173 15.19 -14.64 11.20
N LYS A 174 16.10 -15.53 11.63
CA LYS A 174 16.89 -16.39 10.75
C LYS A 174 16.47 -17.84 11.01
N VAL A 175 15.67 -18.38 10.12
CA VAL A 175 15.15 -19.73 10.22
C VAL A 175 16.10 -20.69 9.52
N LYS A 176 16.43 -21.81 10.18
CA LYS A 176 17.23 -22.90 9.59
C LYS A 176 16.40 -23.61 8.51
N THR A 177 17.09 -24.25 7.55
CA THR A 177 16.43 -25.21 6.64
C THR A 177 15.64 -26.22 7.48
N ASN A 178 14.38 -26.43 7.13
CA ASN A 178 13.41 -27.28 7.88
C ASN A 178 13.06 -26.79 9.28
N GLY A 179 13.37 -25.56 9.63
CA GLY A 179 12.92 -24.95 10.89
C GLY A 179 11.44 -24.61 10.84
N ILE A 180 10.70 -24.98 11.89
CA ILE A 180 9.27 -24.66 12.03
C ILE A 180 9.10 -23.54 13.06
N LEU A 181 8.44 -22.46 12.65
CA LEU A 181 8.02 -21.37 13.54
C LEU A 181 6.56 -21.59 13.93
N SER A 182 6.27 -21.54 15.23
CA SER A 182 4.88 -21.39 15.69
C SER A 182 4.42 -19.95 15.44
N LEU A 183 3.26 -19.80 14.81
CA LEU A 183 2.55 -18.52 14.79
C LEU A 183 2.04 -18.23 16.21
N GLN A 184 2.54 -17.19 16.82
CA GLN A 184 2.03 -16.61 18.07
C GLN A 184 1.23 -15.35 17.78
#